data_84f60b4d9b11029e5cf12064b23422c2
#
_entry.id   84f60b4d9b11029e5cf12064b23422c2
#
_cell.length_a   1.000
_cell.length_b   1.000
_cell.length_c   1.000
_cell.angle_alpha   90.00
_cell.angle_beta   90.00
_cell.angle_gamma   90.00
#
_symmetry.space_group_name_H-M   'P 1'
#
loop_
_entity.id
_entity.type
_entity.pdbx_description
1 polymer ?
#
loop_
_entity_poly.entity_id
_entity_poly.type
_entity_poly.pdbx_seq_one_letter_code
_entity_poly.pdbx_strand_id
1 'polypeptide(L)'
;MAKQVVIKIEEGSFELGFPVSLEFLQDGRIIARERKCPQLPPNPDFPRVYDQWRNIYTGLGNIYTESFPDFRVIETQEGQITHVSSLEDCQNATLTLESNVRNWFGQPIFGAITARIIGELKDGTPNESVRVIVDTSNDYLRKLSWDYWDLFEKPYFLPQAEFALLSQYDRPTKKLKQSIKILAIFGSDEGGLQLQQDRELIENLNKYGARITSIPARGNSLTPQELFDSLWLGNWDIIFYAGHSSGQTIHVDHALNLSIDLLREALRRNAPRVKLAIFNSCDGLGIAEYLADFNIPHLIVMREPVPDLVARRFLKYFLEEFTQGKPLHTSVREARKHIFMIHLPTLRVI
;
A
#
# COMPACT_ATOMS: atom_id res chain seq x y z
N MET A 1 -23.29 5.52 6.70
CA MET A 1 -22.62 6.77 6.25
C MET A 1 -21.12 6.61 6.48
N ALA A 2 -20.28 7.04 5.53
CA ALA A 2 -18.83 6.92 5.69
C ALA A 2 -18.28 8.22 6.27
N LYS A 3 -17.69 8.16 7.45
CA LYS A 3 -17.00 9.28 8.08
C LYS A 3 -15.51 9.19 7.75
N GLN A 4 -14.89 10.33 7.46
CA GLN A 4 -13.47 10.42 7.11
C GLN A 4 -12.83 11.59 7.84
N VAL A 5 -11.57 11.43 8.21
CA VAL A 5 -10.69 12.53 8.58
C VAL A 5 -9.49 12.53 7.66
N VAL A 6 -9.17 13.69 7.10
CA VAL A 6 -7.93 13.92 6.36
C VAL A 6 -6.99 14.69 7.26
N ILE A 7 -5.87 14.08 7.58
CA ILE A 7 -4.77 14.67 8.35
C ILE A 7 -3.79 15.23 7.33
N LYS A 8 -3.84 16.53 7.09
CA LYS A 8 -2.90 17.21 6.21
C LYS A 8 -1.65 17.57 6.98
N ILE A 9 -0.53 17.02 6.57
CA ILE A 9 0.78 17.30 7.13
C ILE A 9 1.54 18.13 6.13
N GLU A 10 1.73 19.39 6.45
CA GLU A 10 2.37 20.39 5.59
C GLU A 10 3.90 20.24 5.60
N GLU A 11 4.60 21.08 4.83
CA GLU A 11 6.05 21.09 4.81
C GLU A 11 6.62 21.35 6.20
N GLY A 12 7.60 20.52 6.58
CA GLY A 12 8.29 20.55 7.87
C GLY A 12 9.49 19.62 7.84
N SER A 13 10.07 19.39 8.99
CA SER A 13 11.20 18.45 9.11
C SER A 13 11.11 17.64 10.40
N PHE A 14 11.83 16.54 10.45
CA PHE A 14 11.91 15.73 11.67
C PHE A 14 12.67 16.44 12.81
N GLU A 15 13.48 17.45 12.50
CA GLU A 15 14.17 18.29 13.50
C GLU A 15 13.23 19.32 14.14
N LEU A 16 12.31 19.89 13.35
CA LEU A 16 11.46 21.00 13.78
C LEU A 16 10.00 20.57 14.03
N GLY A 17 9.59 19.41 13.49
CA GLY A 17 8.22 18.95 13.48
C GLY A 17 7.47 19.37 12.21
N PHE A 18 6.17 19.02 12.15
CA PHE A 18 5.34 19.23 10.95
C PHE A 18 4.03 19.92 11.33
N PRO A 19 3.68 21.04 10.67
CA PRO A 19 2.36 21.64 10.82
C PRO A 19 1.25 20.68 10.36
N VAL A 20 0.13 20.66 11.08
CA VAL A 20 -0.99 19.78 10.79
C VAL A 20 -2.29 20.55 10.71
N SER A 21 -3.16 20.16 9.78
CA SER A 21 -4.56 20.55 9.76
C SER A 21 -5.45 19.32 9.57
N LEU A 22 -6.69 19.40 10.06
CA LEU A 22 -7.66 18.32 9.97
C LEU A 22 -8.86 18.76 9.14
N GLU A 23 -9.30 17.90 8.23
CA GLU A 23 -10.58 18.04 7.54
C GLU A 23 -11.45 16.82 7.86
N PHE A 24 -12.67 17.08 8.32
CA PHE A 24 -13.65 16.02 8.59
C PHE A 24 -14.67 15.98 7.47
N LEU A 25 -14.92 14.78 6.94
CA LEU A 25 -15.86 14.58 5.86
C LEU A 25 -16.91 13.53 6.25
N GLN A 26 -18.12 13.74 5.76
CA GLN A 26 -19.21 12.78 5.83
C GLN A 26 -19.79 12.60 4.42
N ASP A 27 -19.79 11.36 3.94
CA ASP A 27 -20.25 11.00 2.58
C ASP A 27 -19.59 11.88 1.48
N GLY A 28 -18.28 12.19 1.63
CA GLY A 28 -17.48 12.98 0.70
C GLY A 28 -17.70 14.50 0.79
N ARG A 29 -18.47 14.99 1.77
CA ARG A 29 -18.67 16.44 2.01
C ARG A 29 -17.93 16.86 3.27
N ILE A 30 -17.20 17.96 3.20
CA ILE A 30 -16.52 18.54 4.34
C ILE A 30 -17.57 19.07 5.31
N ILE A 31 -17.54 18.58 6.56
CA ILE A 31 -18.43 18.98 7.65
C ILE A 31 -17.73 19.88 8.67
N ALA A 32 -16.41 19.70 8.85
CA ALA A 32 -15.61 20.53 9.75
C ALA A 32 -14.16 20.63 9.26
N ARG A 33 -13.49 21.73 9.62
CA ARG A 33 -12.06 21.95 9.38
C ARG A 33 -11.41 22.53 10.63
N GLU A 34 -10.27 21.95 11.00
CA GLU A 34 -9.41 22.46 12.06
C GLU A 34 -8.05 22.86 11.47
N ARG A 35 -7.83 24.18 11.33
CA ARG A 35 -6.61 24.72 10.71
C ARG A 35 -5.48 25.00 11.70
N LYS A 36 -5.80 25.01 13.00
CA LYS A 36 -4.84 25.30 14.06
C LYS A 36 -4.64 24.08 14.96
N CYS A 37 -4.27 22.96 14.33
CA CYS A 37 -3.85 21.80 15.10
C CYS A 37 -2.46 22.03 15.69
N PRO A 38 -2.15 21.37 16.79
CA PRO A 38 -0.78 21.31 17.27
C PRO A 38 0.13 20.71 16.19
N GLN A 39 1.33 21.27 16.05
CA GLN A 39 2.35 20.74 15.17
C GLN A 39 2.78 19.34 15.64
N LEU A 40 2.98 18.38 14.71
CA LEU A 40 3.61 17.11 15.05
C LEU A 40 5.00 17.38 15.66
N PRO A 41 5.35 16.69 16.74
CA PRO A 41 6.59 16.97 17.45
C PRO A 41 7.81 16.54 16.64
N PRO A 42 9.00 17.09 16.93
CA PRO A 42 10.26 16.62 16.37
C PRO A 42 10.50 15.13 16.65
N ASN A 43 11.13 14.46 15.69
CA ASN A 43 11.71 13.12 15.84
C ASN A 43 12.96 13.00 14.94
N PRO A 44 14.04 13.69 15.27
CA PRO A 44 15.21 13.79 14.39
C PRO A 44 15.90 12.44 14.15
N ASP A 45 15.69 11.47 15.02
CA ASP A 45 16.28 10.14 14.89
C ASP A 45 15.52 9.25 13.88
N PHE A 46 14.26 9.54 13.58
CA PHE A 46 13.43 8.65 12.78
C PHE A 46 14.01 8.34 11.39
N PRO A 47 14.45 9.31 10.57
CA PRO A 47 15.02 9.01 9.26
C PRO A 47 16.21 8.05 9.35
N ARG A 48 17.14 8.30 10.26
CA ARG A 48 18.32 7.45 10.48
C ARG A 48 17.95 6.03 10.93
N VAL A 49 17.02 5.90 11.88
CA VAL A 49 16.57 4.60 12.41
C VAL A 49 15.83 3.82 11.32
N TYR A 50 15.01 4.50 10.52
CA TYR A 50 14.30 3.89 9.40
C TYR A 50 15.25 3.39 8.32
N ASP A 51 16.21 4.22 7.88
CA ASP A 51 17.18 3.85 6.85
C ASP A 51 18.08 2.70 7.32
N GLN A 52 18.49 2.70 8.59
CA GLN A 52 19.26 1.60 9.17
C GLN A 52 18.46 0.29 9.17
N TRP A 53 17.20 0.34 9.61
CA TRP A 53 16.31 -0.83 9.54
C TRP A 53 16.14 -1.31 8.09
N ARG A 54 15.89 -0.39 7.16
CA ARG A 54 15.66 -0.71 5.75
C ARG A 54 16.89 -1.38 5.12
N ASN A 55 18.08 -0.88 5.39
CA ASN A 55 19.33 -1.47 4.89
C ASN A 55 19.54 -2.89 5.41
N ILE A 56 19.28 -3.14 6.70
CA ILE A 56 19.36 -4.47 7.30
C ILE A 56 18.29 -5.38 6.69
N TYR A 57 17.07 -4.90 6.56
CA TYR A 57 15.94 -5.67 6.02
C TYR A 57 16.16 -6.06 4.56
N THR A 58 16.60 -5.13 3.71
CA THR A 58 16.90 -5.41 2.31
C THR A 58 18.13 -6.32 2.16
N GLY A 59 19.13 -6.17 3.02
CA GLY A 59 20.28 -7.07 3.10
C GLY A 59 19.91 -8.52 3.41
N LEU A 60 18.90 -8.72 4.26
CA LEU A 60 18.35 -10.06 4.52
C LEU A 60 17.75 -10.70 3.27
N GLY A 61 17.01 -9.94 2.45
CA GLY A 61 16.42 -10.44 1.22
C GLY A 61 17.44 -11.10 0.30
N ASN A 62 18.63 -10.52 0.21
CA ASN A 62 19.71 -11.04 -0.62
C ASN A 62 20.32 -12.38 -0.12
N ILE A 63 20.29 -12.62 1.19
CA ILE A 63 20.83 -13.86 1.80
C ILE A 63 19.80 -14.97 1.78
N TYR A 64 18.53 -14.62 2.00
CA TYR A 64 17.45 -15.60 2.08
C TYR A 64 16.95 -16.06 0.72
N THR A 65 17.38 -15.44 -0.41
CA THR A 65 17.09 -15.98 -1.75
C THR A 65 17.68 -17.37 -1.97
N GLU A 66 18.82 -17.71 -1.34
CA GLU A 66 19.37 -19.08 -1.38
C GLU A 66 18.63 -20.04 -0.43
N SER A 67 18.10 -19.55 0.70
CA SER A 67 17.45 -20.37 1.72
C SER A 67 15.92 -20.28 1.70
N PHE A 68 15.38 -19.22 1.14
CA PHE A 68 13.96 -18.96 0.96
C PHE A 68 13.72 -18.37 -0.45
N PRO A 69 13.55 -19.21 -1.47
CA PRO A 69 13.35 -18.78 -2.86
C PRO A 69 12.10 -17.91 -3.07
N ASP A 70 11.31 -17.69 -2.03
CA ASP A 70 10.05 -16.93 -2.05
C ASP A 70 10.22 -15.43 -1.73
N PHE A 71 11.45 -14.89 -1.64
CA PHE A 71 11.64 -13.44 -1.48
C PHE A 71 11.58 -12.73 -2.83
N ARG A 72 10.71 -11.74 -2.96
CA ARG A 72 10.75 -10.79 -4.08
C ARG A 72 11.93 -9.85 -3.86
N VAL A 73 13.02 -10.11 -4.55
CA VAL A 73 14.27 -9.34 -4.40
C VAL A 73 14.16 -8.01 -5.13
N ILE A 74 14.62 -6.94 -4.47
CA ILE A 74 15.05 -5.74 -5.18
C ILE A 74 16.42 -6.06 -5.76
N GLU A 75 16.62 -5.90 -7.06
CA GLU A 75 17.95 -5.87 -7.64
C GLU A 75 18.71 -4.68 -7.03
N THR A 76 19.52 -4.96 -6.01
CA THR A 76 20.52 -3.99 -5.55
C THR A 76 21.67 -4.05 -6.54
N GLN A 77 22.12 -2.87 -6.99
CA GLN A 77 23.30 -2.77 -7.86
C GLN A 77 24.48 -3.51 -7.20
N GLU A 78 25.12 -4.40 -7.95
CA GLU A 78 26.30 -5.10 -7.51
C GLU A 78 27.32 -4.08 -6.97
N GLY A 79 27.74 -4.25 -5.72
CA GLY A 79 28.75 -3.41 -5.05
C GLY A 79 28.29 -2.66 -3.79
N GLN A 80 26.99 -2.66 -3.44
CA GLN A 80 26.53 -1.95 -2.22
C GLN A 80 26.36 -2.86 -0.99
N ILE A 81 26.58 -4.17 -1.09
CA ILE A 81 26.44 -5.08 0.05
C ILE A 81 27.74 -5.09 0.84
N THR A 82 27.82 -4.27 1.88
CA THR A 82 28.99 -4.24 2.79
C THR A 82 28.81 -5.07 4.06
N HIS A 83 27.60 -5.53 4.37
CA HIS A 83 27.31 -6.31 5.56
C HIS A 83 26.31 -7.45 5.29
N VAL A 84 26.64 -8.63 5.82
CA VAL A 84 25.74 -9.77 5.89
C VAL A 84 24.83 -9.56 7.10
N SER A 85 23.57 -9.21 6.89
CA SER A 85 22.59 -9.03 7.98
C SER A 85 22.06 -10.39 8.44
N SER A 86 21.97 -10.61 9.73
CA SER A 86 21.33 -11.80 10.29
C SER A 86 19.83 -11.53 10.56
N LEU A 87 19.05 -12.62 10.76
CA LEU A 87 17.66 -12.49 11.19
C LEU A 87 17.55 -11.78 12.54
N GLU A 88 18.50 -12.03 13.44
CA GLU A 88 18.58 -11.36 14.74
C GLU A 88 18.84 -9.85 14.59
N ASP A 89 19.74 -9.44 13.69
CA ASP A 89 19.98 -8.03 13.41
C ASP A 89 18.70 -7.35 12.90
N CYS A 90 17.98 -8.02 12.02
CA CYS A 90 16.73 -7.48 11.49
C CYS A 90 15.65 -7.40 12.59
N GLN A 91 15.53 -8.37 13.45
CA GLN A 91 14.60 -8.32 14.59
C GLN A 91 14.95 -7.16 15.52
N ASN A 92 16.22 -6.98 15.87
CA ASN A 92 16.68 -5.90 16.74
C ASN A 92 16.44 -4.51 16.09
N ALA A 93 16.73 -4.39 14.81
CA ALA A 93 16.46 -3.16 14.07
C ALA A 93 14.96 -2.84 14.00
N THR A 94 14.12 -3.87 13.82
CA THR A 94 12.65 -3.73 13.82
C THR A 94 12.13 -3.26 15.18
N LEU A 95 12.62 -3.86 16.28
CA LEU A 95 12.23 -3.44 17.64
C LEU A 95 12.68 -2.00 17.92
N THR A 96 13.84 -1.61 17.42
CA THR A 96 14.36 -0.24 17.56
C THR A 96 13.47 0.75 16.81
N LEU A 97 13.10 0.45 15.57
CA LEU A 97 12.21 1.28 14.77
C LEU A 97 10.81 1.35 15.39
N GLU A 98 10.25 0.22 15.80
CA GLU A 98 8.95 0.18 16.49
C GLU A 98 8.96 1.02 17.75
N SER A 99 9.99 0.90 18.58
CA SER A 99 10.13 1.69 19.80
C SER A 99 10.22 3.19 19.51
N ASN A 100 11.00 3.60 18.51
CA ASN A 100 11.11 4.99 18.10
C ASN A 100 9.74 5.55 17.64
N VAL A 101 9.01 4.82 16.80
CA VAL A 101 7.69 5.21 16.29
C VAL A 101 6.65 5.30 17.42
N ARG A 102 6.60 4.29 18.30
CA ARG A 102 5.67 4.27 19.44
C ARG A 102 5.94 5.40 20.41
N ASN A 103 7.20 5.68 20.72
CA ASN A 103 7.58 6.79 21.59
C ASN A 103 7.18 8.14 20.97
N TRP A 104 7.28 8.27 19.65
CA TRP A 104 6.86 9.47 18.96
C TRP A 104 5.34 9.65 19.02
N PHE A 105 4.56 8.61 18.70
CA PHE A 105 3.10 8.63 18.80
C PHE A 105 2.59 8.76 20.24
N GLY A 106 3.37 8.35 21.23
CA GLY A 106 3.06 8.52 22.66
C GLY A 106 3.19 9.96 23.18
N GLN A 107 3.70 10.90 22.38
CA GLN A 107 3.82 12.29 22.82
C GLN A 107 2.45 12.96 22.97
N PRO A 108 2.30 13.90 23.96
CA PRO A 108 1.00 14.51 24.31
C PRO A 108 0.26 15.15 23.12
N ILE A 109 1.01 15.64 22.14
CA ILE A 109 0.45 16.28 20.93
C ILE A 109 -0.39 15.28 20.11
N PHE A 110 0.08 14.05 19.94
CA PHE A 110 -0.69 13.02 19.29
C PHE A 110 -1.97 12.67 20.04
N GLY A 111 -1.92 12.69 21.37
CA GLY A 111 -3.10 12.55 22.21
C GLY A 111 -4.14 13.65 22.00
N ALA A 112 -3.69 14.89 21.84
CA ALA A 112 -4.59 16.02 21.55
C ALA A 112 -5.25 15.89 20.16
N ILE A 113 -4.48 15.49 19.14
CA ILE A 113 -5.01 15.22 17.79
C ILE A 113 -6.00 14.06 17.83
N THR A 114 -5.66 12.97 18.53
CA THR A 114 -6.54 11.81 18.74
C THR A 114 -7.87 12.22 19.38
N ALA A 115 -7.83 13.01 20.46
CA ALA A 115 -9.03 13.48 21.14
C ALA A 115 -9.92 14.30 20.21
N ARG A 116 -9.33 15.14 19.35
CA ARG A 116 -10.07 15.94 18.37
C ARG A 116 -10.74 15.06 17.31
N ILE A 117 -10.00 14.09 16.78
CA ILE A 117 -10.52 13.13 15.78
C ILE A 117 -11.70 12.35 16.37
N ILE A 118 -11.54 11.83 17.59
CA ILE A 118 -12.58 11.05 18.25
C ILE A 118 -13.81 11.93 18.55
N GLY A 119 -13.61 13.16 19.00
CA GLY A 119 -14.70 14.08 19.30
C GLY A 119 -15.60 14.33 18.09
N GLU A 120 -15.04 14.41 16.89
CA GLU A 120 -15.82 14.63 15.66
C GLU A 120 -16.39 13.33 15.04
N LEU A 121 -15.76 12.19 15.28
CA LEU A 121 -16.14 10.94 14.62
C LEU A 121 -16.98 9.99 15.49
N LYS A 122 -16.97 10.16 16.81
CA LYS A 122 -17.54 9.20 17.77
C LYS A 122 -19.08 9.15 17.81
N ASP A 123 -19.77 10.12 17.25
CA ASP A 123 -21.25 10.14 17.21
C ASP A 123 -21.86 9.17 16.17
N GLY A 124 -21.02 8.33 15.56
CA GLY A 124 -21.45 7.30 14.61
C GLY A 124 -21.92 6.02 15.29
N THR A 125 -22.80 5.31 14.60
CA THR A 125 -23.20 3.96 15.03
C THR A 125 -21.99 3.01 14.96
N PRO A 126 -21.93 1.94 15.80
CA PRO A 126 -20.81 0.99 15.83
C PRO A 126 -20.45 0.34 14.47
N ASN A 127 -21.33 0.43 13.47
CA ASN A 127 -21.18 -0.15 12.14
C ASN A 127 -20.74 0.89 11.07
N GLU A 128 -20.52 2.14 11.41
CA GLU A 128 -20.03 3.12 10.45
C GLU A 128 -18.53 2.94 10.22
N SER A 129 -18.13 2.84 8.94
CA SER A 129 -16.71 2.81 8.58
C SER A 129 -16.10 4.21 8.77
N VAL A 130 -15.02 4.27 9.53
CA VAL A 130 -14.22 5.48 9.73
C VAL A 130 -12.93 5.33 8.96
N ARG A 131 -12.55 6.35 8.19
CA ARG A 131 -11.26 6.42 7.50
C ARG A 131 -10.40 7.52 8.06
N VAL A 132 -9.16 7.19 8.29
CA VAL A 132 -8.11 8.15 8.62
C VAL A 132 -7.16 8.21 7.43
N ILE A 133 -7.16 9.34 6.75
CA ILE A 133 -6.38 9.56 5.54
C ILE A 133 -5.26 10.53 5.89
N VAL A 134 -4.01 10.15 5.60
CA VAL A 134 -2.85 11.03 5.76
C VAL A 134 -2.49 11.62 4.40
N ASP A 135 -2.42 12.94 4.35
CA ASP A 135 -2.02 13.74 3.20
C ASP A 135 -0.67 14.37 3.50
N THR A 136 0.37 13.89 2.84
CA THR A 136 1.75 14.37 3.02
C THR A 136 2.59 14.11 1.77
N SER A 137 3.49 15.04 1.47
CA SER A 137 4.54 14.88 0.45
C SER A 137 5.84 14.32 1.00
N ASN A 138 5.97 14.16 2.32
CA ASN A 138 7.19 13.66 2.94
C ASN A 138 7.29 12.14 2.82
N ASP A 139 8.34 11.62 2.17
CA ASP A 139 8.55 10.21 1.87
C ASP A 139 8.62 9.34 3.13
N TYR A 140 9.27 9.79 4.17
CA TYR A 140 9.37 9.04 5.43
C TYR A 140 8.01 8.95 6.14
N LEU A 141 7.21 10.03 6.13
CA LEU A 141 5.86 10.01 6.69
C LEU A 141 4.92 9.10 5.88
N ARG A 142 5.11 8.99 4.58
CA ARG A 142 4.37 8.05 3.72
C ARG A 142 4.69 6.59 4.04
N LYS A 143 5.94 6.32 4.42
CA LYS A 143 6.46 4.99 4.79
C LYS A 143 6.24 4.65 6.26
N LEU A 144 5.85 5.60 7.08
CA LEU A 144 5.64 5.43 8.50
C LEU A 144 4.53 4.40 8.79
N SER A 145 4.76 3.54 9.78
CA SER A 145 3.76 2.57 10.26
C SER A 145 2.75 3.25 11.18
N TRP A 146 1.78 3.93 10.59
CA TRP A 146 0.73 4.67 11.31
C TRP A 146 -0.13 3.78 12.21
N ASP A 147 -0.16 2.47 11.97
CA ASP A 147 -0.90 1.51 12.79
C ASP A 147 -0.39 1.43 14.23
N TYR A 148 0.81 1.91 14.52
CA TYR A 148 1.33 2.02 15.89
C TYR A 148 0.78 3.21 16.66
N TRP A 149 0.00 4.07 16.02
CA TRP A 149 -0.66 5.15 16.74
C TRP A 149 -1.81 4.61 17.58
N ASP A 150 -1.89 5.01 18.86
CA ASP A 150 -2.94 4.62 19.81
C ASP A 150 -4.37 4.75 19.25
N LEU A 151 -4.57 5.67 18.30
CA LEU A 151 -5.84 5.85 17.61
C LEU A 151 -6.37 4.54 17.01
N PHE A 152 -5.49 3.69 16.50
CA PHE A 152 -5.83 2.42 15.85
C PHE A 152 -5.69 1.22 16.79
N GLU A 153 -4.78 1.27 17.77
CA GLU A 153 -4.48 0.12 18.63
C GLU A 153 -5.46 -0.03 19.79
N LYS A 154 -5.84 1.09 20.41
CA LYS A 154 -6.61 1.02 21.64
C LYS A 154 -8.10 0.81 21.39
N PRO A 155 -8.73 -0.19 22.05
CA PRO A 155 -10.11 -0.59 21.75
C PRO A 155 -11.16 0.50 22.06
N TYR A 156 -10.83 1.49 22.87
CA TYR A 156 -11.73 2.61 23.19
C TYR A 156 -11.58 3.82 22.27
N PHE A 157 -10.64 3.77 21.31
CA PHE A 157 -10.50 4.80 20.30
C PHE A 157 -11.20 4.38 18.99
N LEU A 158 -10.47 4.20 17.91
CA LEU A 158 -11.01 3.82 16.60
C LEU A 158 -10.34 2.54 16.05
N PRO A 159 -10.39 1.40 16.75
CA PRO A 159 -9.70 0.17 16.34
C PRO A 159 -10.24 -0.41 15.03
N GLN A 160 -11.41 0.06 14.59
CA GLN A 160 -12.03 -0.30 13.33
C GLN A 160 -11.78 0.74 12.23
N ALA A 161 -11.03 1.83 12.54
CA ALA A 161 -10.67 2.80 11.54
C ALA A 161 -9.74 2.19 10.49
N GLU A 162 -9.87 2.70 9.28
CA GLU A 162 -9.09 2.29 8.13
C GLU A 162 -8.08 3.38 7.83
N PHE A 163 -6.81 3.01 7.74
CA PHE A 163 -5.74 3.93 7.37
C PHE A 163 -5.55 3.95 5.86
N ALA A 164 -5.34 5.13 5.30
CA ALA A 164 -4.95 5.31 3.90
C ALA A 164 -4.04 6.54 3.74
N LEU A 165 -3.22 6.53 2.69
CA LEU A 165 -2.53 7.73 2.21
C LEU A 165 -3.41 8.40 1.15
N LEU A 166 -3.47 9.74 1.17
CA LEU A 166 -4.14 10.48 0.12
C LEU A 166 -3.32 10.38 -1.17
N SER A 167 -3.94 9.93 -2.26
CA SER A 167 -3.45 10.25 -3.59
C SER A 167 -3.97 11.65 -3.96
N GLN A 168 -3.23 12.42 -4.75
CA GLN A 168 -3.45 13.85 -5.00
C GLN A 168 -4.87 14.27 -5.43
N TYR A 169 -5.77 13.31 -5.68
CA TYR A 169 -7.14 13.59 -6.16
C TYR A 169 -8.16 12.67 -5.51
N ASP A 170 -8.99 13.23 -4.64
CA ASP A 170 -10.13 12.52 -4.07
C ASP A 170 -11.34 12.61 -5.03
N ARG A 171 -11.75 11.48 -5.60
CA ARG A 171 -13.00 11.36 -6.34
C ARG A 171 -13.95 10.43 -5.62
N PRO A 172 -15.24 10.79 -5.49
CA PRO A 172 -16.22 9.88 -4.93
C PRO A 172 -16.30 8.60 -5.76
N THR A 173 -16.12 7.47 -5.11
CA THR A 173 -16.15 6.13 -5.72
C THR A 173 -17.53 5.79 -6.21
N LYS A 174 -17.68 5.52 -7.51
CA LYS A 174 -18.88 4.89 -8.04
C LYS A 174 -18.91 3.42 -7.59
N LYS A 175 -20.04 2.94 -7.08
CA LYS A 175 -20.23 1.53 -6.72
C LYS A 175 -19.82 0.61 -7.88
N LEU A 176 -19.17 -0.50 -7.55
CA LEU A 176 -18.85 -1.55 -8.52
C LEU A 176 -20.14 -2.08 -9.15
N LYS A 177 -20.13 -2.34 -10.45
CA LYS A 177 -21.24 -2.91 -11.19
C LYS A 177 -21.36 -4.41 -10.90
N GLN A 178 -22.49 -5.02 -11.23
CA GLN A 178 -22.71 -6.46 -11.07
C GLN A 178 -21.73 -7.36 -11.87
N SER A 179 -21.09 -6.85 -12.91
CA SER A 179 -20.05 -7.55 -13.67
C SER A 179 -18.80 -6.70 -13.73
N ILE A 180 -17.81 -7.06 -12.92
CA ILE A 180 -16.50 -6.38 -12.82
C ILE A 180 -15.59 -6.92 -13.91
N LYS A 181 -14.90 -6.02 -14.62
CA LYS A 181 -13.88 -6.39 -15.61
C LYS A 181 -12.48 -6.14 -15.03
N ILE A 182 -11.68 -7.19 -15.01
CA ILE A 182 -10.33 -7.18 -14.44
C ILE A 182 -9.31 -7.45 -15.56
N LEU A 183 -8.33 -6.56 -15.71
CA LEU A 183 -7.11 -6.85 -16.41
C LEU A 183 -6.07 -7.31 -15.42
N ALA A 184 -5.59 -8.54 -15.58
CA ALA A 184 -4.54 -9.11 -14.75
C ALA A 184 -3.26 -9.27 -15.57
N ILE A 185 -2.22 -8.55 -15.19
CA ILE A 185 -0.92 -8.51 -15.84
C ILE A 185 0.07 -9.27 -14.98
N PHE A 186 0.69 -10.31 -15.52
CA PHE A 186 1.70 -11.11 -14.86
C PHE A 186 3.04 -10.88 -15.54
N GLY A 187 3.98 -10.32 -14.79
CA GLY A 187 5.31 -10.01 -15.27
C GLY A 187 6.24 -11.23 -15.33
N SER A 188 7.54 -10.97 -15.31
CA SER A 188 8.56 -12.01 -15.23
C SER A 188 8.50 -12.75 -13.89
N ASP A 189 8.70 -14.08 -13.93
CA ASP A 189 8.86 -14.96 -12.79
C ASP A 189 10.34 -15.17 -12.38
N GLU A 190 11.23 -14.32 -12.89
CA GLU A 190 12.64 -14.31 -12.49
C GLU A 190 12.78 -14.27 -10.98
N GLY A 191 13.87 -14.86 -10.47
CA GLY A 191 14.09 -14.94 -9.03
C GLY A 191 13.13 -15.84 -8.26
N GLY A 192 12.34 -16.70 -8.96
CA GLY A 192 11.50 -17.73 -8.33
C GLY A 192 10.12 -17.23 -7.88
N LEU A 193 9.61 -16.11 -8.42
CA LEU A 193 8.27 -15.63 -8.10
C LEU A 193 7.20 -16.67 -8.48
N GLN A 194 6.30 -16.94 -7.55
CA GLN A 194 5.23 -17.92 -7.73
C GLN A 194 3.99 -17.28 -8.41
N LEU A 195 4.19 -16.57 -9.53
CA LEU A 195 3.13 -15.83 -10.24
C LEU A 195 1.95 -16.71 -10.67
N GLN A 196 2.18 -18.01 -10.82
CA GLN A 196 1.10 -18.95 -11.13
C GLN A 196 0.06 -19.00 -9.99
N GLN A 197 0.47 -18.91 -8.74
CA GLN A 197 -0.45 -18.90 -7.60
C GLN A 197 -1.23 -17.58 -7.53
N ASP A 198 -0.58 -16.44 -7.81
CA ASP A 198 -1.28 -15.15 -7.92
C ASP A 198 -2.33 -15.18 -9.04
N ARG A 199 -1.97 -15.79 -10.17
CA ARG A 199 -2.89 -15.98 -11.31
C ARG A 199 -4.11 -16.80 -10.92
N GLU A 200 -3.93 -17.90 -10.22
CA GLU A 200 -5.02 -18.76 -9.76
C GLU A 200 -5.96 -18.02 -8.80
N LEU A 201 -5.41 -17.22 -7.88
CA LEU A 201 -6.20 -16.40 -6.98
C LEU A 201 -7.08 -15.40 -7.74
N ILE A 202 -6.52 -14.70 -8.71
CA ILE A 202 -7.24 -13.71 -9.52
C ILE A 202 -8.26 -14.40 -10.43
N GLU A 203 -7.88 -15.46 -11.14
CA GLU A 203 -8.78 -16.19 -12.06
C GLU A 203 -9.96 -16.84 -11.33
N ASN A 204 -9.81 -17.22 -10.06
CA ASN A 204 -10.89 -17.71 -9.23
C ASN A 204 -12.02 -16.68 -9.00
N LEU A 205 -11.75 -15.38 -9.21
CA LEU A 205 -12.79 -14.34 -9.12
C LEU A 205 -13.89 -14.50 -10.18
N ASN A 206 -13.66 -15.29 -11.24
CA ASN A 206 -14.69 -15.67 -12.20
C ASN A 206 -15.90 -16.35 -11.52
N LYS A 207 -15.67 -17.11 -10.43
CA LYS A 207 -16.72 -17.77 -9.63
C LYS A 207 -17.68 -16.78 -8.97
N TYR A 208 -17.21 -15.53 -8.78
CA TYR A 208 -17.99 -14.44 -8.19
C TYR A 208 -18.53 -13.46 -9.24
N GLY A 209 -18.49 -13.84 -10.54
CA GLY A 209 -19.07 -13.05 -11.63
C GLY A 209 -18.12 -11.98 -12.22
N ALA A 210 -16.86 -11.97 -11.85
CA ALA A 210 -15.86 -11.12 -12.50
C ALA A 210 -15.51 -11.66 -13.89
N ARG A 211 -15.21 -10.76 -14.84
CA ARG A 211 -14.65 -11.10 -16.15
C ARG A 211 -13.17 -10.76 -16.14
N ILE A 212 -12.33 -11.78 -16.24
CA ILE A 212 -10.88 -11.62 -16.12
C ILE A 212 -10.22 -11.83 -17.48
N THR A 213 -9.35 -10.92 -17.83
CA THR A 213 -8.40 -11.05 -18.92
C THR A 213 -7.01 -11.09 -18.32
N SER A 214 -6.36 -12.26 -18.42
CA SER A 214 -4.99 -12.47 -17.93
C SER A 214 -4.01 -12.34 -19.09
N ILE A 215 -2.99 -11.50 -18.95
CA ILE A 215 -1.90 -11.33 -19.92
C ILE A 215 -0.56 -11.55 -19.23
N PRO A 216 0.40 -12.25 -19.90
CA PRO A 216 0.20 -13.05 -21.11
C PRO A 216 -0.82 -14.18 -20.89
N ALA A 217 -1.37 -14.71 -21.96
CA ALA A 217 -2.11 -15.97 -21.89
C ALA A 217 -1.16 -17.09 -21.41
N ARG A 218 -1.73 -18.13 -20.75
CA ARG A 218 -0.92 -19.24 -20.22
C ARG A 218 -0.04 -19.86 -21.30
N GLY A 219 1.24 -19.97 -21.00
CA GLY A 219 2.25 -20.55 -21.90
C GLY A 219 2.77 -19.61 -22.99
N ASN A 220 2.36 -18.34 -23.00
CA ASN A 220 2.83 -17.33 -23.92
C ASN A 220 3.70 -16.29 -23.21
N SER A 221 4.63 -15.67 -23.92
CA SER A 221 5.32 -14.46 -23.48
C SER A 221 4.48 -13.24 -23.81
N LEU A 222 4.52 -12.23 -22.95
CA LEU A 222 3.81 -10.97 -23.15
C LEU A 222 4.57 -10.09 -24.16
N THR A 223 3.87 -9.63 -25.19
CA THR A 223 4.44 -8.68 -26.15
C THR A 223 4.11 -7.24 -25.77
N PRO A 224 4.96 -6.25 -26.13
CA PRO A 224 4.66 -4.82 -25.91
C PRO A 224 3.33 -4.41 -26.51
N GLN A 225 3.01 -4.91 -27.69
CA GLN A 225 1.78 -4.60 -28.40
C GLN A 225 0.55 -5.15 -27.66
N GLU A 226 0.60 -6.41 -27.20
CA GLU A 226 -0.50 -7.02 -26.44
C GLU A 226 -0.77 -6.25 -25.13
N LEU A 227 0.28 -5.87 -24.43
CA LEU A 227 0.17 -5.09 -23.21
C LEU A 227 -0.45 -3.72 -23.49
N PHE A 228 0.10 -2.99 -24.48
CA PHE A 228 -0.39 -1.67 -24.86
C PHE A 228 -1.84 -1.72 -25.31
N ASP A 229 -2.21 -2.63 -26.19
CA ASP A 229 -3.58 -2.78 -26.69
C ASP A 229 -4.54 -3.16 -25.57
N SER A 230 -4.16 -4.04 -24.66
CA SER A 230 -4.97 -4.44 -23.52
C SER A 230 -5.23 -3.25 -22.59
N LEU A 231 -4.22 -2.43 -22.31
CA LEU A 231 -4.35 -1.23 -21.49
C LEU A 231 -5.13 -0.12 -22.19
N TRP A 232 -4.88 0.10 -23.50
CA TRP A 232 -5.45 1.20 -24.26
C TRP A 232 -6.88 0.94 -24.74
N LEU A 233 -7.14 -0.24 -25.27
CA LEU A 233 -8.43 -0.61 -25.88
C LEU A 233 -9.42 -1.18 -24.87
N GLY A 234 -8.95 -1.67 -23.75
CA GLY A 234 -9.76 -2.31 -22.74
C GLY A 234 -10.70 -1.34 -22.01
N ASN A 235 -11.67 -1.89 -21.32
CA ASN A 235 -12.61 -1.16 -20.47
C ASN A 235 -12.64 -1.84 -19.11
N TRP A 236 -11.66 -1.51 -18.28
CA TRP A 236 -11.38 -2.18 -17.04
C TRP A 236 -11.94 -1.44 -15.83
N ASP A 237 -12.52 -2.18 -14.88
CA ASP A 237 -12.88 -1.67 -13.56
C ASP A 237 -11.72 -1.84 -12.57
N ILE A 238 -10.94 -2.93 -12.72
CA ILE A 238 -9.77 -3.23 -11.89
C ILE A 238 -8.58 -3.56 -12.78
N ILE A 239 -7.40 -3.04 -12.42
CA ILE A 239 -6.12 -3.45 -12.96
C ILE A 239 -5.33 -4.12 -11.85
N PHE A 240 -4.83 -5.30 -12.12
CA PHE A 240 -3.94 -6.06 -11.25
C PHE A 240 -2.61 -6.30 -11.95
N TYR A 241 -1.53 -6.07 -11.25
CA TYR A 241 -0.18 -6.42 -11.68
C TYR A 241 0.51 -7.25 -10.59
N ALA A 242 1.16 -8.35 -11.00
CA ALA A 242 2.07 -9.12 -10.17
C ALA A 242 3.37 -9.37 -10.92
N GLY A 243 4.50 -9.07 -10.29
CA GLY A 243 5.82 -9.18 -10.90
C GLY A 243 6.84 -8.27 -10.24
N HIS A 244 8.02 -8.18 -10.85
CA HIS A 244 9.05 -7.28 -10.40
C HIS A 244 8.78 -5.84 -10.82
N SER A 245 9.20 -4.91 -9.97
CA SER A 245 9.30 -3.48 -10.30
C SER A 245 10.54 -2.89 -9.64
N SER A 246 11.21 -1.98 -10.33
CA SER A 246 12.38 -1.27 -9.81
C SER A 246 12.40 0.16 -10.34
N GLY A 247 12.55 1.14 -9.43
CA GLY A 247 12.53 2.55 -9.80
C GLY A 247 11.25 2.92 -10.58
N GLN A 248 11.43 3.38 -11.81
CA GLN A 248 10.34 3.79 -12.71
C GLN A 248 9.97 2.73 -13.76
N THR A 249 10.21 1.45 -13.45
CA THR A 249 10.09 0.37 -14.42
C THR A 249 9.32 -0.81 -13.84
N ILE A 250 8.40 -1.34 -14.62
CA ILE A 250 7.69 -2.59 -14.38
C ILE A 250 8.30 -3.65 -15.29
N HIS A 251 8.76 -4.76 -14.71
CA HIS A 251 9.36 -5.86 -15.44
C HIS A 251 8.27 -6.80 -15.94
N VAL A 252 8.01 -6.78 -17.23
CA VAL A 252 6.89 -7.51 -17.83
C VAL A 252 7.31 -8.87 -18.36
N ASP A 253 8.54 -8.99 -18.89
CA ASP A 253 9.15 -10.23 -19.38
C ASP A 253 10.68 -10.08 -19.29
N HIS A 254 11.44 -11.18 -19.45
CA HIS A 254 12.91 -11.20 -19.45
C HIS A 254 13.56 -10.14 -20.35
N ALA A 255 12.89 -9.80 -21.47
CA ALA A 255 13.38 -8.80 -22.44
C ALA A 255 12.55 -7.50 -22.47
N LEU A 256 11.42 -7.44 -21.75
CA LEU A 256 10.48 -6.34 -21.83
C LEU A 256 10.34 -5.63 -20.49
N ASN A 257 10.95 -4.48 -20.41
CA ASN A 257 10.77 -3.54 -19.31
C ASN A 257 9.84 -2.43 -19.77
N LEU A 258 8.74 -2.24 -19.07
CA LEU A 258 7.80 -1.15 -19.32
C LEU A 258 8.13 0.01 -18.39
N SER A 259 8.52 1.15 -18.96
CA SER A 259 8.63 2.36 -18.16
C SER A 259 7.26 2.79 -17.67
N ILE A 260 7.21 3.39 -16.48
CA ILE A 260 5.96 3.93 -15.92
C ILE A 260 5.34 4.98 -16.85
N ASP A 261 6.15 5.73 -17.61
CA ASP A 261 5.62 6.69 -18.59
C ASP A 261 4.84 6.01 -19.72
N LEU A 262 5.29 4.84 -20.20
CA LEU A 262 4.53 4.08 -21.20
C LEU A 262 3.25 3.49 -20.57
N LEU A 263 3.32 3.02 -19.34
CA LEU A 263 2.12 2.60 -18.58
C LEU A 263 1.14 3.76 -18.42
N ARG A 264 1.64 4.95 -18.08
CA ARG A 264 0.84 6.19 -18.01
C ARG A 264 0.13 6.45 -19.33
N GLU A 265 0.86 6.48 -20.45
CA GLU A 265 0.26 6.74 -21.76
C GLU A 265 -0.80 5.68 -22.10
N ALA A 266 -0.49 4.41 -21.90
CA ALA A 266 -1.43 3.32 -22.15
C ALA A 266 -2.69 3.39 -21.27
N LEU A 267 -2.58 3.84 -20.02
CA LEU A 267 -3.71 4.00 -19.10
C LEU A 267 -4.53 5.28 -19.35
N ARG A 268 -3.97 6.28 -20.03
CA ARG A 268 -4.56 7.62 -20.16
C ARG A 268 -6.01 7.61 -20.61
N ARG A 269 -6.35 6.72 -21.54
CA ARG A 269 -7.72 6.60 -22.07
C ARG A 269 -8.67 5.93 -21.07
N ASN A 270 -8.20 4.96 -20.32
CA ASN A 270 -9.03 4.10 -19.48
C ASN A 270 -8.99 4.45 -17.99
N ALA A 271 -8.01 5.22 -17.54
CA ALA A 271 -7.87 5.62 -16.14
C ALA A 271 -9.17 6.18 -15.53
N PRO A 272 -9.99 7.00 -16.21
CA PRO A 272 -11.25 7.49 -15.63
C PRO A 272 -12.29 6.40 -15.31
N ARG A 273 -12.11 5.19 -15.82
CA ARG A 273 -12.99 4.04 -15.61
C ARG A 273 -12.47 3.08 -14.57
N VAL A 274 -11.14 3.01 -14.41
CA VAL A 274 -10.49 2.17 -13.41
C VAL A 274 -10.85 2.67 -12.01
N LYS A 275 -11.35 1.77 -11.18
CA LYS A 275 -11.76 2.08 -9.81
C LYS A 275 -10.75 1.62 -8.78
N LEU A 276 -10.00 0.59 -9.12
CA LEU A 276 -8.98 0.00 -8.27
C LEU A 276 -7.81 -0.47 -9.11
N ALA A 277 -6.60 -0.12 -8.70
CA ALA A 277 -5.40 -0.76 -9.21
C ALA A 277 -4.63 -1.42 -8.05
N ILE A 278 -4.16 -2.63 -8.28
CA ILE A 278 -3.40 -3.43 -7.31
C ILE A 278 -2.05 -3.75 -7.94
N PHE A 279 -0.98 -3.24 -7.33
CA PHE A 279 0.39 -3.52 -7.75
C PHE A 279 1.07 -4.39 -6.69
N ASN A 280 1.09 -5.68 -6.97
CA ASN A 280 1.76 -6.67 -6.16
C ASN A 280 3.24 -6.77 -6.59
N SER A 281 4.02 -5.73 -6.31
CA SER A 281 5.42 -5.55 -6.69
C SER A 281 6.20 -4.78 -5.62
N CYS A 282 7.55 -4.82 -5.69
CA CYS A 282 8.41 -4.33 -4.61
C CYS A 282 8.48 -2.81 -4.46
N ASP A 283 8.29 -2.03 -5.52
CA ASP A 283 8.34 -0.56 -5.49
C ASP A 283 6.96 0.05 -5.72
N GLY A 284 6.04 -0.30 -4.83
CA GLY A 284 4.66 0.13 -4.98
C GLY A 284 4.42 1.62 -4.75
N LEU A 285 5.13 2.26 -3.81
CA LEU A 285 4.95 3.70 -3.54
C LEU A 285 5.45 4.55 -4.71
N GLY A 286 6.58 4.20 -5.34
CA GLY A 286 7.04 4.88 -6.55
C GLY A 286 5.99 4.79 -7.67
N ILE A 287 5.43 3.60 -7.90
CA ILE A 287 4.35 3.42 -8.87
C ILE A 287 3.12 4.28 -8.51
N ALA A 288 2.74 4.31 -7.23
CA ALA A 288 1.58 5.09 -6.78
C ALA A 288 1.75 6.60 -7.03
N GLU A 289 2.94 7.14 -6.83
CA GLU A 289 3.26 8.55 -7.13
C GLU A 289 3.09 8.87 -8.61
N TYR A 290 3.65 8.02 -9.47
CA TYR A 290 3.53 8.22 -10.92
C TYR A 290 2.11 8.07 -11.45
N LEU A 291 1.29 7.25 -10.80
CA LEU A 291 -0.10 7.06 -11.18
C LEU A 291 -1.05 8.06 -10.50
N ALA A 292 -0.57 8.91 -9.62
CA ALA A 292 -1.39 9.89 -8.91
C ALA A 292 -2.18 10.80 -9.85
N ASP A 293 -1.58 11.23 -10.97
CA ASP A 293 -2.22 12.11 -11.98
C ASP A 293 -3.42 11.48 -12.70
N PHE A 294 -3.57 10.14 -12.67
CA PHE A 294 -4.67 9.49 -13.37
C PHE A 294 -5.98 9.46 -12.62
N ASN A 295 -6.00 9.94 -11.40
CA ASN A 295 -7.20 9.95 -10.56
C ASN A 295 -7.85 8.57 -10.44
N ILE A 296 -7.04 7.49 -10.35
CA ILE A 296 -7.54 6.17 -9.99
C ILE A 296 -7.97 6.26 -8.52
N PRO A 297 -9.26 6.00 -8.19
CA PRO A 297 -9.77 6.27 -6.85
C PRO A 297 -9.08 5.48 -5.74
N HIS A 298 -8.62 4.26 -6.06
CA HIS A 298 -7.95 3.39 -5.09
C HIS A 298 -6.75 2.71 -5.70
N LEU A 299 -5.63 2.79 -4.99
CA LEU A 299 -4.40 2.07 -5.27
C LEU A 299 -4.05 1.19 -4.06
N ILE A 300 -3.77 -0.09 -4.31
CA ILE A 300 -3.17 -0.99 -3.32
C ILE A 300 -1.75 -1.25 -3.80
N VAL A 301 -0.78 -0.88 -2.98
CA VAL A 301 0.65 -0.99 -3.27
C VAL A 301 1.39 -1.47 -2.03
N MET A 302 2.53 -2.12 -2.22
CA MET A 302 3.44 -2.44 -1.13
C MET A 302 4.28 -1.20 -0.79
N ARG A 303 4.40 -0.86 0.50
CA ARG A 303 5.23 0.27 0.96
C ARG A 303 6.71 -0.03 0.88
N GLU A 304 7.06 -1.24 1.21
CA GLU A 304 8.40 -1.80 1.17
C GLU A 304 8.37 -3.16 0.49
N PRO A 305 9.51 -3.67 0.02
CA PRO A 305 9.59 -5.02 -0.49
C PRO A 305 9.13 -6.03 0.54
N VAL A 306 8.32 -6.98 0.13
CA VAL A 306 7.84 -8.05 1.01
C VAL A 306 8.17 -9.42 0.42
N PRO A 307 8.36 -10.45 1.26
CA PRO A 307 8.47 -11.82 0.79
C PRO A 307 7.26 -12.19 -0.09
N ASP A 308 7.52 -12.94 -1.17
CA ASP A 308 6.46 -13.37 -2.11
C ASP A 308 5.29 -14.08 -1.40
N LEU A 309 5.61 -14.93 -0.44
CA LEU A 309 4.60 -15.61 0.39
C LEU A 309 3.70 -14.61 1.14
N VAL A 310 4.26 -13.51 1.65
CA VAL A 310 3.51 -12.48 2.38
C VAL A 310 2.59 -11.72 1.42
N ALA A 311 3.10 -11.32 0.26
CA ALA A 311 2.35 -10.65 -0.78
C ALA A 311 1.16 -11.51 -1.26
N ARG A 312 1.39 -12.80 -1.50
CA ARG A 312 0.33 -13.76 -1.89
C ARG A 312 -0.71 -13.97 -0.79
N ARG A 313 -0.29 -14.10 0.46
CA ARG A 313 -1.23 -14.23 1.58
C ARG A 313 -2.07 -12.97 1.76
N PHE A 314 -1.46 -11.80 1.63
CA PHE A 314 -2.22 -10.55 1.60
C PHE A 314 -3.28 -10.58 0.50
N LEU A 315 -2.89 -10.89 -0.72
CA LEU A 315 -3.81 -10.98 -1.86
C LEU A 315 -4.94 -11.97 -1.58
N LYS A 316 -4.62 -13.16 -1.10
CA LYS A 316 -5.60 -14.19 -0.76
C LYS A 316 -6.63 -13.68 0.24
N TYR A 317 -6.19 -13.20 1.41
CA TYR A 317 -7.10 -12.72 2.46
C TYR A 317 -7.87 -11.49 2.03
N PHE A 318 -7.24 -10.58 1.29
CA PHE A 318 -7.92 -9.43 0.71
C PHE A 318 -9.07 -9.86 -0.22
N LEU A 319 -8.81 -10.79 -1.12
CA LEU A 319 -9.82 -11.27 -2.06
C LEU A 319 -10.95 -12.05 -1.36
N GLU A 320 -10.64 -12.86 -0.34
CA GLU A 320 -11.62 -13.56 0.48
C GLU A 320 -12.62 -12.59 1.13
N GLU A 321 -12.11 -11.51 1.73
CA GLU A 321 -12.94 -10.50 2.35
C GLU A 321 -13.71 -9.66 1.33
N PHE A 322 -13.03 -9.26 0.25
CA PHE A 322 -13.60 -8.40 -0.78
C PHE A 322 -14.74 -9.08 -1.58
N THR A 323 -14.59 -10.37 -1.87
CA THR A 323 -15.63 -11.16 -2.58
C THR A 323 -16.86 -11.44 -1.73
N GLN A 324 -16.76 -11.35 -0.41
CA GLN A 324 -17.91 -11.38 0.50
C GLN A 324 -18.71 -10.07 0.52
N GLY A 325 -18.32 -9.08 -0.27
CA GLY A 325 -18.99 -7.78 -0.36
C GLY A 325 -18.59 -6.79 0.73
N LYS A 326 -17.51 -7.07 1.48
CA LYS A 326 -16.98 -6.11 2.45
C LYS A 326 -16.41 -4.88 1.72
N PRO A 327 -16.47 -3.70 2.32
CA PRO A 327 -15.84 -2.51 1.76
C PRO A 327 -14.35 -2.72 1.50
N LEU A 328 -13.79 -2.08 0.46
CA LEU A 328 -12.39 -2.20 0.07
C LEU A 328 -11.44 -2.02 1.26
N HIS A 329 -11.61 -0.93 2.01
CA HIS A 329 -10.72 -0.60 3.13
C HIS A 329 -10.81 -1.63 4.26
N THR A 330 -12.01 -2.12 4.56
CA THR A 330 -12.20 -3.20 5.53
C THR A 330 -11.47 -4.46 5.08
N SER A 331 -11.59 -4.81 3.79
CA SER A 331 -10.91 -5.99 3.23
C SER A 331 -9.38 -5.87 3.32
N VAL A 332 -8.83 -4.69 3.05
CA VAL A 332 -7.39 -4.42 3.22
C VAL A 332 -6.97 -4.55 4.69
N ARG A 333 -7.73 -3.93 5.61
CA ARG A 333 -7.43 -3.99 7.04
C ARG A 333 -7.45 -5.43 7.57
N GLU A 334 -8.47 -6.20 7.25
CA GLU A 334 -8.58 -7.59 7.72
C GLU A 334 -7.46 -8.46 7.12
N ALA A 335 -7.13 -8.29 5.84
CA ALA A 335 -6.00 -8.98 5.22
C ALA A 335 -4.68 -8.67 5.94
N ARG A 336 -4.43 -7.41 6.29
CA ARG A 336 -3.24 -7.01 7.05
C ARG A 336 -3.21 -7.64 8.44
N LYS A 337 -4.33 -7.63 9.17
CA LYS A 337 -4.43 -8.29 10.48
C LYS A 337 -4.09 -9.77 10.42
N HIS A 338 -4.58 -10.49 9.41
CA HIS A 338 -4.26 -11.90 9.21
C HIS A 338 -2.76 -12.14 9.02
N ILE A 339 -2.09 -11.27 8.27
CA ILE A 339 -0.64 -11.37 8.07
C ILE A 339 0.11 -11.14 9.39
N PHE A 340 -0.28 -10.13 10.16
CA PHE A 340 0.37 -9.83 11.45
C PHE A 340 0.26 -10.96 12.47
N MET A 341 -0.84 -11.74 12.43
CA MET A 341 -1.02 -12.86 13.35
C MET A 341 -0.17 -14.08 13.00
N ILE A 342 0.21 -14.24 11.75
CA ILE A 342 0.83 -15.48 11.23
C ILE A 342 2.34 -15.33 11.04
N HIS A 343 2.83 -14.10 10.84
CA HIS A 343 4.22 -13.83 10.49
C HIS A 343 4.95 -12.99 11.54
N LEU A 344 6.26 -13.26 11.59
CA LEU A 344 7.24 -12.69 12.50
C LEU A 344 7.01 -11.18 12.79
N PRO A 345 7.34 -10.73 14.03
CA PRO A 345 7.26 -9.32 14.42
C PRO A 345 7.95 -8.34 13.46
N THR A 346 8.96 -8.83 12.71
CA THR A 346 9.71 -8.09 11.69
C THR A 346 8.84 -7.49 10.58
N LEU A 347 7.65 -8.05 10.31
CA LEU A 347 6.76 -7.59 9.24
C LEU A 347 5.72 -6.56 9.68
N ARG A 348 5.65 -6.21 10.96
CA ARG A 348 4.72 -5.17 11.45
C ARG A 348 5.05 -3.77 10.96
N VAL A 349 6.28 -3.56 10.53
CA VAL A 349 6.78 -2.26 10.05
C VAL A 349 6.49 -2.05 8.56
N ILE A 350 6.14 -3.10 7.84
CA ILE A 350 5.80 -3.14 6.44
C ILE A 350 4.29 -3.01 6.28
#